data_c00d89fb39894ef50e73b16b2dd0bd4c
#
_entry.id   c00d89fb39894ef50e73b16b2dd0bd4c
#
_cell.length_a   1.000
_cell.length_b   1.000
_cell.length_c   1.000
_cell.angle_alpha   90.00
_cell.angle_beta   90.00
_cell.angle_gamma   90.00
#
_symmetry.space_group_name_H-M   'P 1'
#
loop_
_entity.id
_entity.type
_entity.pdbx_description
1 polymer ?
#
loop_
_entity_poly.entity_id
_entity_poly.type
_entity_poly.pdbx_seq_one_letter_code
_entity_poly.pdbx_strand_id
1 'polypeptide(L)'
;MPTLEWIGKSKVINHHQDVPFRVLERKYSFDENGQHEADNGSENMIIRGDNLEALKALLPRYEGRVKCIYIDPPYNTAKSSEKNKAWVYSDNVDDPRIKRWLNETVGDEGEDLT
;
A
#
# COMPACT_ATOMS: atom_id res chain seq x y z
N MET A 1 0.94 -16.39 24.92
CA MET A 1 0.05 -15.32 24.38
C MET A 1 -1.01 -15.94 23.48
N PRO A 2 -2.26 -15.47 23.51
CA PRO A 2 -3.26 -15.96 22.59
C PRO A 2 -2.83 -15.62 21.14
N THR A 3 -3.00 -16.57 20.24
CA THR A 3 -2.68 -16.41 18.82
C THR A 3 -3.95 -16.50 18.00
N LEU A 4 -4.16 -15.54 17.09
CA LEU A 4 -5.25 -15.58 16.13
C LEU A 4 -4.77 -16.33 14.87
N GLU A 5 -5.49 -17.39 14.52
CA GLU A 5 -5.23 -18.16 13.30
C GLU A 5 -6.43 -18.07 12.35
N TRP A 6 -6.13 -17.97 11.04
CA TRP A 6 -7.14 -17.98 9.98
C TRP A 6 -6.55 -18.59 8.69
N ILE A 7 -7.41 -18.96 7.77
CA ILE A 7 -7.00 -19.48 6.45
C ILE A 7 -6.14 -18.43 5.72
N GLY A 8 -5.00 -18.85 5.19
CA GLY A 8 -4.09 -17.97 4.45
C GLY A 8 -3.18 -17.07 5.30
N LYS A 9 -3.25 -17.10 6.64
CA LYS A 9 -2.42 -16.24 7.52
C LYS A 9 -0.93 -16.25 7.15
N SER A 10 -0.36 -17.43 6.93
CA SER A 10 1.06 -17.56 6.59
C SER A 10 1.42 -16.88 5.27
N LYS A 11 0.53 -16.93 4.28
CA LYS A 11 0.71 -16.24 3.00
C LYS A 11 0.63 -14.73 3.16
N VAL A 12 -0.29 -14.24 4.00
CA VAL A 12 -0.40 -12.80 4.31
C VAL A 12 0.87 -12.30 5.00
N ILE A 13 1.34 -12.99 6.03
CA ILE A 13 2.53 -12.59 6.78
C ILE A 13 3.79 -12.60 5.90
N ASN A 14 3.91 -13.57 5.00
CA ASN A 14 5.08 -13.74 4.15
C ASN A 14 4.96 -13.04 2.79
N HIS A 15 3.84 -12.35 2.51
CA HIS A 15 3.60 -11.71 1.22
C HIS A 15 4.73 -10.77 0.79
N HIS A 16 5.38 -10.09 1.71
CA HIS A 16 6.50 -9.21 1.43
C HIS A 16 7.68 -9.92 0.73
N GLN A 17 7.79 -11.24 0.85
CA GLN A 17 8.83 -12.03 0.19
C GLN A 17 8.56 -12.16 -1.32
N ASP A 18 7.28 -12.16 -1.71
CA ASP A 18 6.85 -12.28 -3.11
C ASP A 18 6.88 -10.93 -3.86
N VAL A 19 6.99 -9.83 -3.12
CA VAL A 19 7.08 -8.49 -3.71
C VAL A 19 8.46 -8.30 -4.33
N PRO A 20 8.57 -7.90 -5.62
CA PRO A 20 9.86 -7.71 -6.26
C PRO A 20 10.62 -6.51 -5.68
N PHE A 21 11.95 -6.60 -5.61
CA PHE A 21 12.78 -5.44 -5.31
C PHE A 21 12.81 -4.48 -6.50
N ARG A 22 12.56 -3.21 -6.20
CA ARG A 22 12.66 -2.11 -7.16
C ARG A 22 13.66 -1.09 -6.67
N VAL A 23 14.18 -0.32 -7.61
CA VAL A 23 15.05 0.82 -7.31
C VAL A 23 14.23 2.09 -7.41
N LEU A 24 14.33 2.94 -6.39
CA LEU A 24 13.73 4.26 -6.44
C LEU A 24 14.53 5.15 -7.38
N GLU A 25 13.88 5.68 -8.39
CA GLU A 25 14.46 6.61 -9.34
C GLU A 25 14.02 8.03 -9.01
N ARG A 26 14.99 8.90 -8.70
CA ARG A 26 14.69 10.30 -8.47
C ARG A 26 14.32 10.97 -9.79
N LYS A 27 13.19 11.65 -9.82
CA LYS A 27 12.70 12.38 -10.98
C LYS A 27 13.04 13.87 -10.90
N TYR A 28 12.81 14.49 -9.76
CA TYR A 28 13.08 15.89 -9.49
C TYR A 28 13.12 16.17 -8.00
N SER A 29 13.66 17.30 -7.63
CA SER A 29 13.57 17.89 -6.30
C SER A 29 12.64 19.09 -6.33
N PHE A 30 12.10 19.45 -5.17
CA PHE A 30 11.21 20.60 -5.03
C PHE A 30 11.57 21.38 -3.76
N ASP A 31 11.62 22.69 -3.87
CA ASP A 31 11.83 23.59 -2.75
C ASP A 31 10.95 24.86 -2.89
N GLU A 32 11.21 25.88 -2.09
CA GLU A 32 10.47 27.16 -2.12
C GLU A 32 10.57 27.90 -3.47
N ASN A 33 11.61 27.60 -4.28
CA ASN A 33 11.81 28.19 -5.59
C ASN A 33 11.22 27.35 -6.73
N GLY A 34 10.62 26.21 -6.42
CA GLY A 34 9.94 25.33 -7.35
C GLY A 34 10.67 24.03 -7.63
N GLN A 35 10.47 23.51 -8.83
CA GLN A 35 10.99 22.20 -9.25
C GLN A 35 12.39 22.32 -9.85
N HIS A 36 13.26 21.39 -9.49
CA HIS A 36 14.65 21.30 -9.95
C HIS A 36 14.97 19.87 -10.39
N GLU A 37 15.75 19.72 -11.45
CA GLU A 37 16.28 18.42 -11.88
C GLU A 37 17.39 17.93 -10.95
N ALA A 38 18.16 18.84 -10.39
CA ALA A 38 19.26 18.54 -9.49
C ALA A 38 18.74 18.14 -8.09
N ASP A 39 19.54 17.32 -7.38
CA ASP A 39 19.30 17.00 -5.99
C ASP A 39 19.56 18.23 -5.13
N ASN A 40 18.58 18.58 -4.29
CA ASN A 40 18.70 19.69 -3.36
C ASN A 40 19.17 19.24 -1.96
N GLY A 41 19.55 17.95 -1.79
CA GLY A 41 20.01 17.40 -0.53
C GLY A 41 18.92 17.14 0.51
N SER A 42 17.63 17.29 0.15
CA SER A 42 16.53 16.98 1.08
C SER A 42 16.44 15.49 1.34
N GLU A 43 16.27 15.12 2.61
CA GLU A 43 15.98 13.74 3.02
C GLU A 43 14.49 13.41 2.97
N ASN A 44 13.61 14.41 2.80
CA ASN A 44 12.20 14.20 2.61
C ASN A 44 11.91 13.67 1.20
N MET A 45 11.00 12.70 1.10
CA MET A 45 10.68 12.05 -0.16
C MET A 45 9.18 11.92 -0.37
N ILE A 46 8.75 12.14 -1.60
CA ILE A 46 7.44 11.72 -2.09
C ILE A 46 7.69 10.60 -3.10
N ILE A 47 7.23 9.40 -2.76
CA ILE A 47 7.43 8.22 -3.61
C ILE A 47 6.10 7.90 -4.29
N ARG A 48 6.15 7.78 -5.61
CA ARG A 48 4.99 7.49 -6.44
C ARG A 48 5.15 6.12 -7.10
N GLY A 49 4.17 5.23 -6.88
CA GLY A 49 4.19 3.88 -7.43
C GLY A 49 3.34 2.92 -6.59
N ASP A 50 3.52 1.63 -6.83
CA ASP A 50 2.93 0.58 -6.00
C ASP A 50 3.51 0.68 -4.57
N ASN A 51 2.64 0.70 -3.56
CA ASN A 51 3.05 0.93 -2.17
C ASN A 51 3.92 -0.21 -1.63
N LEU A 52 3.64 -1.47 -1.98
CA LEU A 52 4.42 -2.61 -1.51
C LEU A 52 5.82 -2.64 -2.13
N GLU A 53 5.91 -2.33 -3.43
CA GLU A 53 7.21 -2.21 -4.12
C GLU A 53 8.02 -1.03 -3.57
N ALA A 54 7.36 0.11 -3.31
CA ALA A 54 8.01 1.29 -2.72
C ALA A 54 8.52 0.99 -1.30
N LEU A 55 7.71 0.39 -0.45
CA LEU A 55 8.11 0.01 0.90
C LEU A 55 9.28 -0.98 0.89
N LYS A 56 9.24 -1.98 0.02
CA LYS A 56 10.35 -2.94 -0.11
C LYS A 56 11.64 -2.27 -0.58
N ALA A 57 11.56 -1.30 -1.50
CA ALA A 57 12.71 -0.53 -1.96
C ALA A 57 13.34 0.33 -0.85
N LEU A 58 12.55 0.72 0.17
CA LEU A 58 13.02 1.50 1.31
C LEU A 58 13.72 0.65 2.38
N LEU A 59 13.44 -0.64 2.47
CA LEU A 59 13.97 -1.52 3.53
C LEU A 59 15.46 -1.38 3.75
N PRO A 60 16.34 -1.43 2.73
CA PRO A 60 17.79 -1.40 2.96
C PRO A 60 18.29 -0.15 3.68
N ARG A 61 17.55 0.95 3.62
CA ARG A 61 17.94 2.24 4.19
C ARG A 61 17.20 2.58 5.49
N TYR A 62 15.96 2.08 5.65
CA TYR A 62 15.05 2.54 6.70
C TYR A 62 14.54 1.46 7.63
N GLU A 63 14.89 0.20 7.43
CA GLU A 63 14.50 -0.88 8.34
C GLU A 63 14.92 -0.56 9.79
N GLY A 64 13.97 -0.64 10.71
CA GLY A 64 14.19 -0.34 12.13
C GLY A 64 14.44 1.14 12.46
N ARG A 65 14.35 2.05 11.50
CA ARG A 65 14.65 3.47 11.68
C ARG A 65 13.40 4.37 11.72
N VAL A 66 12.25 3.85 11.38
CA VAL A 66 10.99 4.61 11.36
C VAL A 66 10.49 4.78 12.78
N LYS A 67 10.26 6.01 13.20
CA LYS A 67 9.79 6.36 14.55
C LYS A 67 8.28 6.59 14.62
N CYS A 68 7.67 7.01 13.53
CA CYS A 68 6.24 7.28 13.45
C CYS A 68 5.71 6.88 12.08
N ILE A 69 4.52 6.26 12.07
CA ILE A 69 3.81 5.90 10.85
C ILE A 69 2.42 6.52 10.95
N TYR A 70 2.08 7.37 9.98
CA TYR A 70 0.74 7.91 9.80
C TYR A 70 0.17 7.35 8.50
N ILE A 71 -0.99 6.67 8.59
CA ILE A 71 -1.64 6.07 7.43
C ILE A 71 -3.14 6.37 7.42
N ASP A 72 -3.67 6.53 6.23
CA ASP A 72 -5.09 6.62 5.95
C ASP A 72 -5.40 5.65 4.80
N PRO A 73 -5.52 4.34 5.11
CA PRO A 73 -5.72 3.32 4.10
C PRO A 73 -7.17 3.33 3.58
N PRO A 74 -7.44 2.78 2.39
CA PRO A 74 -8.80 2.52 1.95
C PRO A 74 -9.45 1.50 2.88
N TYR A 75 -10.60 1.86 3.46
CA TYR A 75 -11.31 1.02 4.43
C TYR A 75 -12.27 0.01 3.78
N ASN A 76 -12.39 0.04 2.46
CA ASN A 76 -13.27 -0.83 1.68
C ASN A 76 -14.71 -0.85 2.20
N THR A 77 -15.23 0.33 2.49
CA THR A 77 -16.62 0.48 2.97
C THR A 77 -17.58 0.09 1.85
N ALA A 78 -18.52 -0.80 2.18
CA ALA A 78 -19.54 -1.23 1.24
C ALA A 78 -20.29 -0.02 0.67
N LYS A 79 -20.56 -0.01 -0.62
CA LYS A 79 -21.36 1.02 -1.28
C LYS A 79 -22.68 1.19 -0.53
N SER A 80 -22.80 2.25 0.24
CA SER A 80 -24.08 2.63 0.79
C SER A 80 -25.01 2.93 -0.38
N SER A 81 -26.14 2.21 -0.42
CA SER A 81 -27.18 2.33 -1.42
C SER A 81 -27.48 3.80 -1.79
N GLU A 82 -27.48 4.06 -3.03
CA GLU A 82 -27.74 5.22 -3.92
C GLU A 82 -28.60 6.41 -3.44
N LYS A 83 -28.77 6.72 -2.17
CA LYS A 83 -29.69 7.78 -1.78
C LYS A 83 -29.12 9.11 -1.27
N ASN A 84 -27.80 9.25 -1.12
CA ASN A 84 -27.22 10.55 -0.73
C ASN A 84 -25.98 10.89 -1.58
N LYS A 85 -26.21 11.60 -2.66
CA LYS A 85 -25.23 12.09 -3.65
C LYS A 85 -24.30 13.22 -3.16
N ALA A 86 -24.05 13.41 -1.88
CA ALA A 86 -23.31 14.58 -1.46
C ALA A 86 -21.77 14.41 -1.47
N TRP A 87 -21.24 13.20 -1.21
CA TRP A 87 -19.79 12.96 -1.24
C TRP A 87 -19.54 11.49 -1.58
N VAL A 88 -19.05 11.22 -2.79
CA VAL A 88 -18.58 9.88 -3.17
C VAL A 88 -17.12 9.77 -2.75
N TYR A 89 -16.90 9.21 -1.57
CA TYR A 89 -15.57 8.82 -1.15
C TYR A 89 -15.29 7.42 -1.70
N SER A 90 -14.35 7.33 -2.65
CA SER A 90 -13.97 6.04 -3.22
C SER A 90 -12.80 5.47 -2.42
N ASP A 91 -13.13 4.70 -1.40
CA ASP A 91 -12.17 3.96 -0.58
C ASP A 91 -12.15 2.45 -0.88
N ASN A 92 -12.81 2.04 -1.93
CA ASN A 92 -12.87 0.65 -2.35
C ASN A 92 -11.55 0.21 -2.98
N VAL A 93 -11.09 -0.96 -2.59
CA VAL A 93 -9.95 -1.62 -3.21
C VAL A 93 -10.44 -2.35 -4.46
N ASP A 94 -10.44 -1.64 -5.59
CA ASP A 94 -10.92 -2.17 -6.88
C ASP A 94 -9.79 -2.71 -7.79
N ASP A 95 -8.54 -2.79 -7.31
CA ASP A 95 -7.44 -3.34 -8.09
C ASP A 95 -7.66 -4.84 -8.34
N PRO A 96 -7.78 -5.29 -9.61
CA PRO A 96 -8.03 -6.69 -9.94
C PRO A 96 -6.94 -7.64 -9.43
N ARG A 97 -5.71 -7.17 -9.25
CA ARG A 97 -4.60 -7.97 -8.72
C ARG A 97 -4.79 -8.25 -7.24
N ILE A 98 -5.22 -7.23 -6.48
CA ILE A 98 -5.50 -7.36 -5.04
C ILE A 98 -6.70 -8.27 -4.83
N LYS A 99 -7.77 -8.09 -5.59
CA LYS A 99 -8.95 -8.96 -5.54
C LYS A 99 -8.61 -10.41 -5.80
N ARG A 100 -7.87 -10.68 -6.87
CA ARG A 100 -7.42 -12.03 -7.20
C ARG A 100 -6.57 -12.62 -6.07
N TRP A 101 -5.60 -11.85 -5.57
CA TRP A 101 -4.73 -12.29 -4.49
C TRP A 101 -5.51 -12.60 -3.19
N LEU A 102 -6.49 -11.78 -2.84
CA LEU A 102 -7.36 -12.02 -1.68
C LEU A 102 -8.14 -13.32 -1.84
N ASN A 103 -8.79 -13.52 -2.97
CA ASN A 103 -9.57 -14.74 -3.24
C ASN A 103 -8.71 -16.00 -3.24
N GLU A 104 -7.49 -15.93 -3.78
CA GLU A 104 -6.55 -17.06 -3.81
C GLU A 104 -5.89 -17.37 -2.47
N THR A 105 -5.84 -16.38 -1.58
CA THR A 105 -5.03 -16.44 -0.35
C THR A 105 -5.88 -16.66 0.90
N VAL A 106 -7.02 -16.02 0.99
CA VAL A 106 -7.84 -15.92 2.20
C VAL A 106 -9.22 -16.54 2.02
N GLY A 107 -9.76 -16.52 0.81
CA GLY A 107 -11.09 -17.06 0.52
C GLY A 107 -11.13 -18.59 0.53
N ASP A 108 -12.27 -19.14 0.94
CA ASP A 108 -12.62 -20.53 0.69
C ASP A 108 -13.15 -20.72 -0.74
N GLU A 109 -13.17 -21.96 -1.23
CA GLU A 109 -13.74 -22.27 -2.56
C GLU A 109 -15.19 -21.77 -2.65
N GLY A 110 -15.44 -20.78 -3.52
CA GLY A 110 -16.75 -20.21 -3.78
C GLY A 110 -17.12 -18.99 -2.93
N GLU A 111 -16.24 -18.50 -2.09
CA GLU A 111 -16.43 -17.27 -1.32
C GLU A 111 -15.91 -16.04 -2.10
N ASP A 112 -16.78 -15.05 -2.31
CA ASP A 112 -16.41 -13.77 -2.91
C ASP A 112 -16.08 -12.75 -1.79
N LEU A 113 -14.80 -12.40 -1.67
CA LEU A 113 -14.29 -11.48 -0.65
C LEU A 113 -14.28 -10.01 -1.10
N THR A 114 -14.89 -9.67 -2.24
CA THR A 114 -14.81 -8.32 -2.83
C THR A 114 -16.15 -7.59 -2.94
#